data_3d411ed1de2f369f8cce61ddfb665a1a
#
_entry.id   3d411ed1de2f369f8cce61ddfb665a1a
#
_cell.length_a   1.000
_cell.length_b   1.000
_cell.length_c   1.000
_cell.angle_alpha   90.00
_cell.angle_beta   90.00
_cell.angle_gamma   90.00
#
_symmetry.space_group_name_H-M   'P 1'
#
loop_
_entity.id
_entity.type
_entity.pdbx_description
1 polymer ?
#
loop_
_entity_poly.entity_id
_entity_poly.type
_entity_poly.pdbx_seq_one_letter_code
_entity_poly.pdbx_strand_id
1 'polypeptide(L)'
;MYYIGIDISKFKHDCAVIDDSGEIVTPSWSFTNDAEGFSQLKLLLNSLDTETGIGLESTGHYGMNLKLFLESNNFSFMEFNPLLINRFVKSKSLRKTKSDSIDCMMIAHYLMTVEYKPYPSSFYHTEKLKSLTRFRDSLIRFRSRQLVELTNILDKVFPEFKPFFGSRFSVTALYILSNYSSPEKIANMNSKSYEALRKLSRG
;
A
#
# COMPACT_ATOMS: atom_id res chain seq x y z
N MET A 1 5.23 -0.59 33.33
CA MET A 1 4.83 -0.68 31.92
C MET A 1 6.09 -0.77 31.07
N TYR A 2 6.12 -1.60 30.01
CA TYR A 2 7.22 -1.62 29.06
C TYR A 2 6.83 -0.90 27.77
N TYR A 3 7.82 -0.19 27.19
CA TYR A 3 7.65 0.55 25.94
C TYR A 3 8.53 -0.09 24.87
N ILE A 4 7.90 -0.52 23.80
CA ILE A 4 8.53 -1.27 22.72
C ILE A 4 8.53 -0.38 21.48
N GLY A 5 9.70 -0.03 20.97
CA GLY A 5 9.86 0.71 19.73
C GLY A 5 10.28 -0.22 18.61
N ILE A 6 9.57 -0.18 17.49
CA ILE A 6 9.91 -0.97 16.30
C ILE A 6 10.11 -0.05 15.12
N ASP A 7 11.33 -0.04 14.60
CA ASP A 7 11.65 0.58 13.33
C ASP A 7 11.39 -0.40 12.19
N ILE A 8 10.64 0.06 11.18
CA ILE A 8 10.13 -0.79 10.11
C ILE A 8 10.96 -0.59 8.85
N SER A 9 11.53 -1.68 8.35
CA SER A 9 12.17 -1.71 7.03
C SER A 9 11.64 -2.85 6.15
N LYS A 10 12.10 -2.92 4.90
CA LYS A 10 11.54 -3.83 3.88
C LYS A 10 11.73 -5.30 4.23
N PHE A 11 12.92 -5.69 4.69
CA PHE A 11 13.30 -7.10 4.86
C PHE A 11 13.44 -7.51 6.32
N LYS A 12 13.73 -6.55 7.18
CA LYS A 12 13.91 -6.75 8.62
C LYS A 12 13.31 -5.58 9.38
N HIS A 13 13.05 -5.78 10.65
CA HIS A 13 12.64 -4.74 11.58
C HIS A 13 13.60 -4.72 12.76
N ASP A 14 13.84 -3.54 13.30
CA ASP A 14 14.66 -3.38 14.50
C ASP A 14 13.77 -3.04 15.69
N CYS A 15 13.97 -3.73 16.81
CA CYS A 15 13.14 -3.64 18.01
C CYS A 15 13.99 -3.38 19.24
N ALA A 16 13.49 -2.54 20.14
CA ALA A 16 14.07 -2.32 21.46
C ALA A 16 12.96 -2.18 22.50
N VAL A 17 13.28 -2.54 23.76
CA VAL A 17 12.36 -2.45 24.90
C VAL A 17 13.00 -1.63 26.00
N ILE A 18 12.26 -0.66 26.52
CA ILE A 18 12.61 0.12 27.71
C ILE A 18 11.51 0.00 28.77
N ASP A 19 11.87 0.23 30.02
CA ASP A 19 10.90 0.32 31.11
C ASP A 19 10.36 1.75 31.31
N ASP A 20 9.57 1.96 32.34
CA ASP A 20 8.96 3.26 32.69
C ASP A 20 9.97 4.26 33.29
N SER A 21 11.18 3.84 33.66
CA SER A 21 12.29 4.71 34.00
C SER A 21 13.12 5.15 32.79
N GLY A 22 12.92 4.51 31.63
CA GLY A 22 13.68 4.69 30.41
C GLY A 22 14.93 3.82 30.33
N GLU A 23 15.09 2.87 31.27
CA GLU A 23 16.20 1.91 31.28
C GLU A 23 15.97 0.81 30.22
N ILE A 24 17.07 0.34 29.63
CA ILE A 24 17.03 -0.67 28.57
C ILE A 24 16.75 -2.05 29.17
N VAL A 25 15.59 -2.61 28.87
CA VAL A 25 15.22 -3.99 29.22
C VAL A 25 15.73 -4.97 28.16
N THR A 26 15.50 -4.65 26.89
CA THR A 26 16.05 -5.42 25.77
C THR A 26 16.77 -4.46 24.84
N PRO A 27 18.09 -4.66 24.63
CA PRO A 27 18.84 -3.88 23.64
C PRO A 27 18.26 -4.02 22.25
N SER A 28 18.59 -3.09 21.36
CA SER A 28 18.18 -3.17 19.96
C SER A 28 18.62 -4.48 19.30
N TRP A 29 17.69 -5.19 18.71
CA TRP A 29 17.89 -6.42 17.94
C TRP A 29 17.02 -6.41 16.68
N SER A 30 17.45 -7.17 15.67
CA SER A 30 16.74 -7.24 14.40
C SER A 30 16.01 -8.57 14.25
N PHE A 31 14.82 -8.53 13.62
CA PHE A 31 14.08 -9.72 13.20
C PHE A 31 13.57 -9.56 11.75
N THR A 32 13.44 -10.67 11.05
CA THR A 32 13.03 -10.69 9.64
C THR A 32 11.55 -10.39 9.45
N ASN A 33 11.18 -9.79 8.30
CA ASN A 33 9.78 -9.49 7.96
C ASN A 33 9.08 -10.74 7.39
N ASP A 34 9.07 -11.83 8.16
CA ASP A 34 8.50 -13.13 7.82
C ASP A 34 8.00 -13.89 9.08
N ALA A 35 7.48 -15.10 8.87
CA ALA A 35 6.92 -15.92 9.95
C ALA A 35 7.93 -16.26 11.06
N GLU A 36 9.20 -16.46 10.72
CA GLU A 36 10.25 -16.77 11.69
C GLU A 36 10.56 -15.57 12.57
N GLY A 37 10.81 -14.40 11.98
CA GLY A 37 11.06 -13.16 12.72
C GLY A 37 9.86 -12.76 13.59
N PHE A 38 8.64 -12.94 13.10
CA PHE A 38 7.44 -12.67 13.90
C PHE A 38 7.25 -13.64 15.05
N SER A 39 7.69 -14.89 14.90
CA SER A 39 7.71 -15.86 16.02
C SER A 39 8.69 -15.44 17.11
N GLN A 40 9.86 -14.94 16.74
CA GLN A 40 10.84 -14.39 17.69
C GLN A 40 10.27 -13.16 18.43
N LEU A 41 9.62 -12.23 17.71
CA LEU A 41 8.94 -11.10 18.31
C LEU A 41 7.86 -11.55 19.31
N LYS A 42 7.05 -12.55 18.95
CA LYS A 42 6.00 -13.09 19.82
C LYS A 42 6.57 -13.67 21.12
N LEU A 43 7.68 -14.38 21.05
CA LEU A 43 8.37 -14.91 22.24
C LEU A 43 8.82 -13.77 23.16
N LEU A 44 9.40 -12.71 22.61
CA LEU A 44 9.77 -11.54 23.37
C LEU A 44 8.54 -10.90 24.04
N LEU A 45 7.49 -10.59 23.26
CA LEU A 45 6.29 -9.93 23.77
C LEU A 45 5.62 -10.76 24.89
N ASN A 46 5.58 -12.07 24.75
CA ASN A 46 5.00 -12.97 25.76
C ASN A 46 5.89 -13.15 27.01
N SER A 47 7.16 -12.81 26.92
CA SER A 47 8.08 -12.87 28.09
C SER A 47 8.00 -11.63 28.98
N LEU A 48 7.31 -10.60 28.56
CA LEU A 48 7.14 -9.36 29.32
C LEU A 48 5.94 -9.49 30.27
N ASP A 49 6.22 -9.49 31.56
CA ASP A 49 5.24 -9.81 32.63
C ASP A 49 4.27 -8.66 32.97
N THR A 50 4.42 -7.50 32.32
CA THR A 50 3.60 -6.31 32.63
C THR A 50 2.95 -5.75 31.37
N GLU A 51 2.03 -4.79 31.57
CA GLU A 51 1.42 -4.04 30.47
C GLU A 51 2.48 -3.46 29.53
N THR A 52 2.26 -3.65 28.23
CA THR A 52 3.21 -3.24 27.17
C THR A 52 2.55 -2.26 26.21
N GLY A 53 3.27 -1.21 25.84
CA GLY A 53 2.95 -0.33 24.75
C GLY A 53 3.88 -0.60 23.57
N ILE A 54 3.31 -0.79 22.37
CA ILE A 54 4.09 -0.98 21.13
C ILE A 54 3.95 0.25 20.26
N GLY A 55 5.07 0.85 19.88
CA GLY A 55 5.16 1.99 18.97
C GLY A 55 5.83 1.60 17.66
N LEU A 56 5.23 2.00 16.55
CA LEU A 56 5.73 1.77 15.19
C LEU A 56 5.92 3.10 14.47
N GLU A 57 6.99 3.25 13.69
CA GLU A 57 7.06 4.35 12.72
C GLU A 57 6.28 4.00 11.45
N SER A 58 5.47 4.96 10.93
CA SER A 58 4.68 4.75 9.72
C SER A 58 5.56 4.77 8.47
N THR A 59 5.86 3.60 7.91
CA THR A 59 6.73 3.39 6.74
C THR A 59 5.97 2.83 5.52
N GLY A 60 4.73 3.25 5.34
CA GLY A 60 3.90 2.84 4.21
C GLY A 60 3.56 1.34 4.22
N HIS A 61 3.81 0.65 3.10
CA HIS A 61 3.36 -0.76 2.94
C HIS A 61 4.28 -1.80 3.60
N TYR A 62 5.52 -1.45 3.95
CA TYR A 62 6.46 -2.42 4.54
C TYR A 62 6.04 -2.91 5.94
N GLY A 63 5.32 -2.08 6.69
CA GLY A 63 4.80 -2.45 8.00
C GLY A 63 3.51 -3.27 7.99
N MET A 64 2.94 -3.56 6.82
CA MET A 64 1.64 -4.22 6.75
C MET A 64 1.66 -5.61 7.38
N ASN A 65 2.67 -6.43 7.06
CA ASN A 65 2.79 -7.79 7.60
C ASN A 65 2.92 -7.78 9.13
N LEU A 66 3.76 -6.89 9.66
CA LEU A 66 3.95 -6.73 11.10
C LEU A 66 2.64 -6.31 11.79
N LYS A 67 1.93 -5.33 11.25
CA LYS A 67 0.65 -4.85 11.80
C LYS A 67 -0.40 -5.95 11.82
N LEU A 68 -0.51 -6.72 10.73
CA LEU A 68 -1.39 -7.88 10.65
C LEU A 68 -1.05 -8.95 11.69
N PHE A 69 0.24 -9.21 11.88
CA PHE A 69 0.71 -10.14 12.89
C PHE A 69 0.35 -9.67 14.30
N LEU A 70 0.61 -8.41 14.64
CA LEU A 70 0.28 -7.84 15.94
C LEU A 70 -1.23 -7.91 16.20
N GLU A 71 -2.06 -7.49 15.25
CA GLU A 71 -3.52 -7.53 15.36
C GLU A 71 -4.04 -8.97 15.54
N SER A 72 -3.57 -9.92 14.72
CA SER A 72 -4.01 -11.32 14.78
C SER A 72 -3.60 -12.05 16.07
N ASN A 73 -2.60 -11.52 16.80
CA ASN A 73 -2.18 -12.02 18.10
C ASN A 73 -2.68 -11.16 19.27
N ASN A 74 -3.61 -10.22 19.04
CA ASN A 74 -4.19 -9.32 20.03
C ASN A 74 -3.16 -8.39 20.72
N PHE A 75 -2.04 -8.08 20.06
CA PHE A 75 -1.12 -7.06 20.51
C PHE A 75 -1.58 -5.69 20.01
N SER A 76 -1.90 -4.80 20.92
CA SER A 76 -2.23 -3.42 20.59
C SER A 76 -0.96 -2.63 20.25
N PHE A 77 -1.04 -1.72 19.29
CA PHE A 77 0.08 -0.88 18.87
C PHE A 77 -0.37 0.53 18.50
N MET A 78 0.56 1.45 18.54
CA MET A 78 0.39 2.84 18.13
C MET A 78 1.34 3.18 16.99
N GLU A 79 0.85 3.87 15.97
CA GLU A 79 1.65 4.25 14.79
C GLU A 79 1.96 5.73 14.82
N PHE A 80 3.23 6.08 14.62
CA PHE A 80 3.71 7.45 14.65
C PHE A 80 4.05 8.00 13.26
N ASN A 81 3.75 9.27 13.06
CA ASN A 81 4.24 9.98 11.90
C ASN A 81 5.77 10.15 12.00
N PRO A 82 6.54 9.77 10.97
CA PRO A 82 8.00 9.92 10.92
C PRO A 82 8.50 11.34 11.26
N LEU A 83 7.73 12.35 10.90
CA LEU A 83 8.08 13.74 11.23
C LEU A 83 8.10 14.02 12.74
N LEU A 84 7.23 13.35 13.51
CA LEU A 84 7.18 13.50 14.97
C LEU A 84 8.40 12.85 15.61
N ILE A 85 8.72 11.62 15.21
CA ILE A 85 9.91 10.91 15.68
C ILE A 85 11.18 11.72 15.34
N ASN A 86 11.32 12.18 14.10
CA ASN A 86 12.47 12.99 13.68
C ASN A 86 12.61 14.30 14.48
N ARG A 87 11.50 14.98 14.83
CA ARG A 87 11.52 16.16 15.69
C ARG A 87 11.96 15.83 17.12
N PHE A 88 11.45 14.73 17.66
CA PHE A 88 11.82 14.25 19.00
C PHE A 88 13.30 13.91 19.07
N VAL A 89 13.82 13.14 18.10
CA VAL A 89 15.26 12.82 18.00
C VAL A 89 16.12 14.07 17.95
N LYS A 90 15.74 15.06 17.13
CA LYS A 90 16.45 16.35 17.06
C LYS A 90 16.42 17.15 18.37
N SER A 91 15.37 17.01 19.17
CA SER A 91 15.28 17.69 20.47
C SER A 91 16.15 17.03 21.55
N LYS A 92 16.43 15.73 21.43
CA LYS A 92 17.21 14.94 22.40
C LYS A 92 18.70 14.83 22.08
N SER A 93 19.10 14.97 20.81
CA SER A 93 20.49 14.77 20.38
C SER A 93 20.98 15.86 19.44
N LEU A 94 22.13 16.46 19.77
CA LEU A 94 22.90 17.36 18.89
C LEU A 94 23.76 16.57 17.87
N ARG A 95 23.87 15.24 17.99
CA ARG A 95 24.68 14.40 17.11
C ARG A 95 23.85 13.79 15.99
N LYS A 96 24.31 13.94 14.74
CA LYS A 96 23.66 13.45 13.51
C LYS A 96 23.94 11.97 13.17
N THR A 97 24.34 11.13 14.12
CA THR A 97 24.59 9.71 13.83
C THR A 97 23.26 8.95 13.78
N LYS A 98 22.77 8.67 12.58
CA LYS A 98 21.67 7.73 12.33
C LYS A 98 22.24 6.30 12.35
N SER A 99 21.64 5.43 13.16
CA SER A 99 21.73 3.97 13.01
C SER A 99 20.37 3.37 13.34
N ASP A 100 20.00 2.30 12.68
CA ASP A 100 18.70 1.61 12.85
C ASP A 100 18.46 1.23 14.32
N SER A 101 19.54 0.90 15.05
CA SER A 101 19.51 0.60 16.50
C SER A 101 19.16 1.81 17.38
N ILE A 102 19.44 3.02 16.92
CA ILE A 102 19.06 4.26 17.62
C ILE A 102 17.61 4.60 17.31
N ASP A 103 17.14 4.31 16.09
CA ASP A 103 15.80 4.71 15.65
C ASP A 103 14.71 3.93 16.42
N CYS A 104 14.82 2.61 16.63
CA CYS A 104 13.87 1.85 17.43
C CYS A 104 13.86 2.26 18.92
N MET A 105 15.02 2.58 19.50
CA MET A 105 15.13 3.11 20.86
C MET A 105 14.43 4.49 20.99
N MET A 106 14.60 5.36 19.99
CA MET A 106 13.96 6.67 20.00
C MET A 106 12.44 6.56 19.85
N ILE A 107 11.94 5.57 19.10
CA ILE A 107 10.51 5.26 19.04
C ILE A 107 9.98 4.84 20.41
N ALA A 108 10.68 3.96 21.12
CA ALA A 108 10.32 3.54 22.48
C ALA A 108 10.29 4.73 23.46
N HIS A 109 11.34 5.55 23.45
CA HIS A 109 11.37 6.78 24.27
C HIS A 109 10.28 7.79 23.90
N TYR A 110 9.98 7.95 22.62
CA TYR A 110 8.89 8.83 22.21
C TYR A 110 7.53 8.29 22.69
N LEU A 111 7.32 6.98 22.58
CA LEU A 111 6.11 6.32 23.06
C LEU A 111 5.88 6.56 24.56
N MET A 112 6.94 6.54 25.36
CA MET A 112 6.89 6.83 26.80
C MET A 112 6.44 8.27 27.10
N THR A 113 6.67 9.22 26.19
CA THR A 113 6.33 10.65 26.40
C THR A 113 4.92 11.04 25.97
N VAL A 114 4.19 10.14 25.32
CA VAL A 114 2.85 10.41 24.79
C VAL A 114 1.80 9.53 25.46
N GLU A 115 0.55 9.97 25.47
CA GLU A 115 -0.56 9.12 25.91
C GLU A 115 -0.72 7.93 24.95
N TYR A 116 -0.67 6.72 25.47
CA TYR A 116 -0.83 5.51 24.66
C TYR A 116 -2.26 5.37 24.13
N LYS A 117 -2.41 5.56 22.82
CA LYS A 117 -3.68 5.43 22.09
C LYS A 117 -3.54 4.35 21.02
N PRO A 118 -3.83 3.09 21.36
CA PRO A 118 -3.62 1.98 20.45
C PRO A 118 -4.47 2.13 19.18
N TYR A 119 -3.96 1.59 18.09
CA TYR A 119 -4.64 1.58 16.81
C TYR A 119 -5.96 0.76 16.91
N PRO A 120 -7.05 1.20 16.27
CA PRO A 120 -8.32 0.46 16.31
C PRO A 120 -8.18 -0.96 15.76
N SER A 121 -8.81 -1.94 16.39
CA SER A 121 -8.83 -3.35 15.99
C SER A 121 -9.41 -3.63 14.58
N SER A 122 -9.96 -2.62 13.90
CA SER A 122 -10.49 -2.70 12.53
C SER A 122 -9.49 -2.29 11.44
N PHE A 123 -8.22 -2.11 11.80
CA PHE A 123 -7.17 -1.62 10.88
C PHE A 123 -7.07 -2.44 9.60
N TYR A 124 -7.04 -3.77 9.72
CA TYR A 124 -6.90 -4.67 8.57
C TYR A 124 -7.99 -4.49 7.52
N HIS A 125 -9.25 -4.43 7.94
CA HIS A 125 -10.38 -4.25 7.03
C HIS A 125 -10.32 -2.89 6.32
N THR A 126 -9.96 -1.85 7.06
CA THR A 126 -9.81 -0.49 6.52
C THR A 126 -8.67 -0.40 5.50
N GLU A 127 -7.51 -0.98 5.78
CA GLU A 127 -6.37 -0.96 4.86
C GLU A 127 -6.62 -1.81 3.60
N LYS A 128 -7.28 -2.96 3.73
CA LYS A 128 -7.69 -3.79 2.59
C LYS A 128 -8.64 -3.01 1.68
N LEU A 129 -9.62 -2.32 2.24
CA LEU A 129 -10.55 -1.49 1.49
C LEU A 129 -9.85 -0.31 0.79
N LYS A 130 -8.95 0.39 1.51
CA LYS A 130 -8.12 1.47 0.93
C LYS A 130 -7.26 0.95 -0.23
N SER A 131 -6.64 -0.22 -0.09
CA SER A 131 -5.83 -0.85 -1.14
C SER A 131 -6.65 -1.14 -2.39
N LEU A 132 -7.83 -1.75 -2.23
CA LEU A 132 -8.75 -2.03 -3.33
C LEU A 132 -9.24 -0.75 -4.02
N THR A 133 -9.56 0.30 -3.25
CA THR A 133 -9.99 1.59 -3.79
C THR A 133 -8.87 2.25 -4.60
N ARG A 134 -7.64 2.26 -4.10
CA ARG A 134 -6.46 2.78 -4.83
C ARG A 134 -6.18 1.99 -6.10
N PHE A 135 -6.31 0.66 -6.03
CA PHE A 135 -6.15 -0.20 -7.21
C PHE A 135 -7.21 0.08 -8.27
N ARG A 136 -8.49 0.18 -7.87
CA ARG A 136 -9.57 0.60 -8.77
C ARG A 136 -9.28 1.95 -9.44
N ASP A 137 -8.84 2.93 -8.67
CA ASP A 137 -8.48 4.26 -9.19
C ASP A 137 -7.34 4.19 -10.22
N SER A 138 -6.32 3.38 -9.96
CA SER A 138 -5.21 3.19 -10.90
C SER A 138 -5.69 2.57 -12.22
N LEU A 139 -6.60 1.58 -12.16
CA LEU A 139 -7.19 0.95 -13.34
C LEU A 139 -8.02 1.95 -14.17
N ILE A 140 -8.83 2.81 -13.50
CA ILE A 140 -9.62 3.85 -14.19
C ILE A 140 -8.69 4.84 -14.91
N ARG A 141 -7.63 5.30 -14.25
CA ARG A 141 -6.64 6.22 -14.85
C ARG A 141 -5.89 5.56 -16.00
N PHE A 142 -5.51 4.30 -15.85
CA PHE A 142 -4.87 3.53 -16.92
C PHE A 142 -5.79 3.41 -18.13
N ARG A 143 -7.05 2.97 -17.93
CA ARG A 143 -8.05 2.91 -18.98
C ARG A 143 -8.22 4.25 -19.71
N SER A 144 -8.32 5.35 -18.97
CA SER A 144 -8.50 6.68 -19.58
C SER A 144 -7.31 7.06 -20.46
N ARG A 145 -6.09 6.78 -20.06
CA ARG A 145 -4.89 7.01 -20.89
C ARG A 145 -4.94 6.20 -22.19
N GLN A 146 -5.28 4.91 -22.10
CA GLN A 146 -5.39 4.04 -23.27
C GLN A 146 -6.45 4.54 -24.26
N LEU A 147 -7.58 5.05 -23.77
CA LEU A 147 -8.63 5.62 -24.61
C LEU A 147 -8.17 6.91 -25.31
N VAL A 148 -7.36 7.74 -24.65
CA VAL A 148 -6.77 8.94 -25.26
C VAL A 148 -5.77 8.54 -26.37
N GLU A 149 -4.89 7.59 -26.10
CA GLU A 149 -3.90 7.10 -27.08
C GLU A 149 -4.60 6.48 -28.30
N LEU A 150 -5.59 5.62 -28.08
CA LEU A 150 -6.37 5.05 -29.18
C LEU A 150 -7.09 6.14 -30.00
N THR A 151 -7.61 7.18 -29.33
CA THR A 151 -8.20 8.34 -30.01
C THR A 151 -7.19 9.04 -30.92
N ASN A 152 -5.98 9.32 -30.38
CA ASN A 152 -4.92 9.99 -31.12
C ASN A 152 -4.45 9.17 -32.34
N ILE A 153 -4.43 7.84 -32.22
CA ILE A 153 -4.10 6.95 -33.33
C ILE A 153 -5.22 7.01 -34.39
N LEU A 154 -6.47 6.86 -33.97
CA LEU A 154 -7.61 6.89 -34.89
C LEU A 154 -7.75 8.22 -35.63
N ASP A 155 -7.51 9.33 -34.95
CA ASP A 155 -7.56 10.66 -35.58
C ASP A 155 -6.47 10.83 -36.66
N LYS A 156 -5.37 10.05 -36.61
CA LYS A 156 -4.30 10.06 -37.62
C LYS A 156 -4.53 9.07 -38.76
N VAL A 157 -4.96 7.84 -38.45
CA VAL A 157 -5.00 6.74 -39.41
C VAL A 157 -6.40 6.48 -39.98
N PHE A 158 -7.45 6.94 -39.29
CA PHE A 158 -8.83 6.74 -39.69
C PHE A 158 -9.76 7.84 -39.13
N PRO A 159 -9.59 9.10 -39.53
CA PRO A 159 -10.38 10.23 -39.00
C PRO A 159 -11.89 10.10 -39.27
N GLU A 160 -12.30 9.43 -40.34
CA GLU A 160 -13.71 9.20 -40.72
C GLU A 160 -14.43 8.24 -39.76
N PHE A 161 -13.69 7.49 -38.93
CA PHE A 161 -14.25 6.52 -37.97
C PHE A 161 -15.18 7.19 -36.93
N LYS A 162 -14.85 8.41 -36.55
CA LYS A 162 -15.53 9.14 -35.47
C LYS A 162 -17.05 9.36 -35.72
N PRO A 163 -17.51 9.81 -36.88
CA PRO A 163 -18.93 10.12 -37.08
C PRO A 163 -19.84 8.89 -37.15
N PHE A 164 -19.31 7.69 -37.35
CA PHE A 164 -20.12 6.48 -37.48
C PHE A 164 -20.63 5.91 -36.14
N PHE A 165 -20.11 6.35 -35.03
CA PHE A 165 -20.44 5.80 -33.69
C PHE A 165 -20.74 6.91 -32.70
N GLY A 166 -21.84 6.77 -31.95
CA GLY A 166 -22.16 7.67 -30.83
C GLY A 166 -21.05 7.65 -29.74
N SER A 167 -20.34 6.51 -29.64
CA SER A 167 -19.08 6.39 -28.86
C SER A 167 -18.06 5.60 -29.66
N ARG A 168 -16.86 6.15 -29.85
CA ARG A 168 -15.71 5.47 -30.47
C ARG A 168 -15.26 4.21 -29.72
N PHE A 169 -15.70 4.04 -28.49
CA PHE A 169 -15.37 2.93 -27.61
C PHE A 169 -16.57 2.04 -27.28
N SER A 170 -17.62 2.09 -28.12
CA SER A 170 -18.71 1.13 -28.02
C SER A 170 -18.22 -0.29 -28.35
N VAL A 171 -18.95 -1.31 -27.91
CA VAL A 171 -18.62 -2.71 -28.20
C VAL A 171 -18.48 -2.96 -29.69
N THR A 172 -19.39 -2.40 -30.48
CA THR A 172 -19.37 -2.51 -31.93
C THR A 172 -18.16 -1.82 -32.56
N ALA A 173 -17.83 -0.59 -32.12
CA ALA A 173 -16.68 0.14 -32.62
C ALA A 173 -15.36 -0.60 -32.30
N LEU A 174 -15.19 -1.10 -31.07
CA LEU A 174 -14.01 -1.86 -30.65
C LEU A 174 -13.91 -3.19 -31.40
N TYR A 175 -15.03 -3.87 -31.67
CA TYR A 175 -15.04 -5.09 -32.47
C TYR A 175 -14.56 -4.83 -33.90
N ILE A 176 -15.02 -3.74 -34.52
CA ILE A 176 -14.59 -3.34 -35.86
C ILE A 176 -13.10 -3.08 -35.88
N LEU A 177 -12.57 -2.27 -34.97
CA LEU A 177 -11.16 -1.94 -34.89
C LEU A 177 -10.27 -3.17 -34.64
N SER A 178 -10.76 -4.13 -33.86
CA SER A 178 -10.02 -5.37 -33.55
C SER A 178 -9.95 -6.34 -34.75
N ASN A 179 -10.98 -6.37 -35.58
CA ASN A 179 -11.09 -7.33 -36.70
C ASN A 179 -10.77 -6.70 -38.06
N TYR A 180 -10.99 -5.39 -38.23
CA TYR A 180 -10.83 -4.65 -39.46
C TYR A 180 -9.98 -3.40 -39.19
N SER A 181 -8.67 -3.59 -39.18
CA SER A 181 -7.70 -2.56 -38.75
C SER A 181 -7.43 -1.43 -39.76
N SER A 182 -8.14 -1.40 -40.88
CA SER A 182 -8.02 -0.31 -41.87
C SER A 182 -9.34 -0.02 -42.58
N PRO A 183 -9.51 1.20 -43.12
CA PRO A 183 -10.71 1.56 -43.92
C PRO A 183 -10.97 0.60 -45.08
N GLU A 184 -9.92 0.17 -45.79
CA GLU A 184 -10.03 -0.76 -46.92
C GLU A 184 -10.59 -2.13 -46.51
N LYS A 185 -10.18 -2.65 -45.34
CA LYS A 185 -10.66 -3.91 -44.79
C LYS A 185 -12.15 -3.79 -44.43
N ILE A 186 -12.59 -2.64 -43.93
CA ILE A 186 -13.98 -2.37 -43.60
C ILE A 186 -14.83 -2.30 -44.89
N ALA A 187 -14.35 -1.58 -45.90
CA ALA A 187 -15.04 -1.46 -47.19
C ALA A 187 -15.22 -2.82 -47.88
N ASN A 188 -14.29 -3.75 -47.71
CA ASN A 188 -14.32 -5.09 -48.28
C ASN A 188 -14.94 -6.16 -47.37
N MET A 189 -15.78 -5.76 -46.41
CA MET A 189 -16.48 -6.66 -45.50
C MET A 189 -17.44 -7.55 -46.23
N ASN A 190 -17.44 -8.84 -45.91
CA ASN A 190 -18.40 -9.79 -46.50
C ASN A 190 -19.73 -9.80 -45.72
N SER A 191 -20.77 -10.39 -46.33
CA SER A 191 -22.14 -10.44 -45.76
C SER A 191 -22.18 -11.12 -44.37
N LYS A 192 -21.36 -12.16 -44.11
CA LYS A 192 -21.30 -12.84 -42.80
C LYS A 192 -20.75 -11.92 -41.72
N SER A 193 -19.73 -11.13 -42.03
CA SER A 193 -19.16 -10.14 -41.13
C SER A 193 -20.13 -9.03 -40.78
N TYR A 194 -20.90 -8.59 -41.78
CA TYR A 194 -21.97 -7.59 -41.58
C TYR A 194 -23.07 -8.11 -40.64
N GLU A 195 -23.51 -9.36 -40.81
CA GLU A 195 -24.49 -9.98 -39.90
C GLU A 195 -23.97 -10.12 -38.47
N ALA A 196 -22.70 -10.42 -38.30
CA ALA A 196 -22.05 -10.47 -36.95
C ALA A 196 -22.08 -9.08 -36.29
N LEU A 197 -21.78 -8.03 -37.04
CA LEU A 197 -21.88 -6.64 -36.55
C LEU A 197 -23.30 -6.25 -36.17
N ARG A 198 -24.30 -6.65 -36.99
CA ARG A 198 -25.72 -6.36 -36.73
C ARG A 198 -26.21 -6.99 -35.43
N LYS A 199 -25.72 -8.21 -35.10
CA LYS A 199 -26.03 -8.91 -33.84
C LYS A 199 -25.41 -8.22 -32.62
N LEU A 200 -24.21 -7.61 -32.75
CA LEU A 200 -23.54 -6.87 -31.71
C LEU A 200 -24.15 -5.49 -31.47
N SER A 201 -24.62 -4.88 -32.52
CA SER A 201 -25.23 -3.55 -32.54
C SER A 201 -26.69 -3.66 -32.23
N ARG A 202 -27.18 -3.95 -31.15
CA ARG A 202 -28.61 -4.06 -30.76
C ARG A 202 -29.60 -3.20 -31.60
N GLY A 203 -29.53 -3.31 -32.92
CA GLY A 203 -30.40 -2.67 -33.89
C GLY A 203 -29.95 -1.29 -34.27
#